data_c146f9483cd1fccf7a9a8b4345e87802
#
_entry.id   c146f9483cd1fccf7a9a8b4345e87802
#
_cell.length_a   1.000
_cell.length_b   1.000
_cell.length_c   1.000
_cell.angle_alpha   90.00
_cell.angle_beta   90.00
_cell.angle_gamma   90.00
#
_symmetry.space_group_name_H-M   'P 1'
#
loop_
_entity.id
_entity.type
_entity.pdbx_description
1 polymer ?
#
loop_
_entity_poly.entity_id
_entity_poly.type
_entity_poly.pdbx_seq_one_letter_code
_entity_poly.pdbx_strand_id
1 'polypeptide(L)'
;MKKLLFAALMLLSTSAVFAGDSEPLKAILKAQTYAEALDLLKANLAQITDNAEKARAYDKLYELAMKKVTAEQAVQLENETNKQMGKDGNKPVDEKGLYEAVGQAFDAAAEVEKYDNMPNAKGKVKPRYTNIADQLYTLRGQLINGGIYYQ
;
A
#
# COMPACT_ATOMS: atom_id res chain seq x y z
N MET A 1 -16.68 -27.78 -19.80
CA MET A 1 -16.90 -26.32 -20.03
C MET A 1 -17.97 -25.84 -19.03
N LYS A 2 -17.55 -25.25 -17.91
CA LYS A 2 -18.49 -24.63 -16.97
C LYS A 2 -18.21 -23.13 -16.98
N LYS A 3 -19.10 -22.39 -17.66
CA LYS A 3 -19.09 -20.92 -17.68
C LYS A 3 -19.59 -20.43 -16.32
N LEU A 4 -18.70 -19.85 -15.52
CA LEU A 4 -19.06 -19.09 -14.34
C LEU A 4 -19.59 -17.73 -14.81
N LEU A 5 -20.92 -17.61 -14.83
CA LEU A 5 -21.60 -16.33 -14.93
C LEU A 5 -21.42 -15.59 -13.59
N PHE A 6 -20.53 -14.59 -13.56
CA PHE A 6 -20.58 -13.57 -12.51
C PHE A 6 -21.76 -12.65 -12.83
N ALA A 7 -22.87 -12.86 -12.16
CA ALA A 7 -23.97 -11.92 -12.16
C ALA A 7 -23.51 -10.64 -11.44
N ALA A 8 -23.36 -9.56 -12.19
CA ALA A 8 -23.20 -8.23 -11.65
C ALA A 8 -24.51 -7.83 -10.97
N LEU A 9 -24.57 -7.97 -9.66
CA LEU A 9 -25.66 -7.46 -8.85
C LEU A 9 -25.46 -5.96 -8.68
N MET A 10 -26.02 -5.16 -9.60
CA MET A 10 -26.19 -3.73 -9.40
C MET A 10 -27.24 -3.51 -8.33
N LEU A 11 -26.81 -3.44 -7.07
CA LEU A 11 -27.60 -2.86 -6.02
C LEU A 11 -27.36 -1.35 -6.03
N LEU A 12 -28.30 -0.62 -6.60
CA LEU A 12 -28.51 0.80 -6.34
C LEU A 12 -28.86 0.94 -4.85
N SER A 13 -27.85 1.01 -3.99
CA SER A 13 -28.07 1.37 -2.60
C SER A 13 -28.06 2.90 -2.50
N THR A 14 -29.24 3.46 -2.37
CA THR A 14 -29.46 4.78 -1.80
C THR A 14 -28.56 4.97 -0.60
N SER A 15 -27.81 6.10 -0.60
CA SER A 15 -26.86 6.52 0.40
C SER A 15 -27.46 6.55 1.80
N ALA A 16 -27.43 5.40 2.50
CA ALA A 16 -27.51 5.41 3.94
C ALA A 16 -26.13 5.84 4.46
N VAL A 17 -26.07 6.96 5.18
CA VAL A 17 -24.89 7.39 5.91
C VAL A 17 -24.65 6.38 7.04
N PHE A 18 -24.01 5.26 6.72
CA PHE A 18 -23.61 4.29 7.73
C PHE A 18 -22.38 4.81 8.45
N ALA A 19 -22.42 4.77 9.79
CA ALA A 19 -21.30 5.11 10.67
C ALA A 19 -20.22 4.00 10.70
N GLY A 20 -19.89 3.42 9.53
CA GLY A 20 -18.92 2.33 9.40
C GLY A 20 -18.27 2.32 8.02
N ASP A 21 -17.17 1.59 7.92
CA ASP A 21 -16.43 1.40 6.65
C ASP A 21 -17.32 0.71 5.60
N SER A 22 -17.17 1.11 4.34
CA SER A 22 -17.83 0.44 3.22
C SER A 22 -17.34 -1.01 3.07
N GLU A 23 -18.16 -1.91 2.54
CA GLU A 23 -17.77 -3.31 2.32
C GLU A 23 -16.55 -3.43 1.40
N PRO A 24 -16.42 -2.64 0.30
CA PRO A 24 -15.19 -2.61 -0.48
C PRO A 24 -13.95 -2.27 0.34
N LEU A 25 -14.01 -1.24 1.18
CA LEU A 25 -12.89 -0.87 2.04
C LEU A 25 -12.54 -1.99 3.02
N LYS A 26 -13.54 -2.59 3.68
CA LYS A 26 -13.31 -3.71 4.61
C LYS A 26 -12.60 -4.89 3.94
N ALA A 27 -12.93 -5.20 2.68
CA ALA A 27 -12.27 -6.25 1.92
C ALA A 27 -10.78 -5.91 1.69
N ILE A 28 -10.48 -4.68 1.26
CA ILE A 28 -9.11 -4.21 1.02
C ILE A 28 -8.29 -4.24 2.31
N LEU A 29 -8.85 -3.77 3.43
CA LEU A 29 -8.14 -3.72 4.71
C LEU A 29 -7.79 -5.11 5.27
N LYS A 30 -8.52 -6.16 4.88
CA LYS A 30 -8.24 -7.56 5.27
C LYS A 30 -7.15 -8.22 4.42
N ALA A 31 -6.78 -7.66 3.29
CA ALA A 31 -5.76 -8.21 2.40
C ALA A 31 -4.42 -8.39 3.13
N GLN A 32 -3.74 -9.50 2.84
CA GLN A 32 -2.47 -9.85 3.49
C GLN A 32 -1.26 -9.56 2.60
N THR A 33 -1.48 -9.40 1.29
CA THR A 33 -0.42 -9.12 0.32
C THR A 33 -0.75 -7.85 -0.47
N TYR A 34 0.32 -7.19 -0.99
CA TYR A 34 0.18 -5.99 -1.83
C TYR A 34 -0.66 -6.29 -3.09
N ALA A 35 -0.38 -7.42 -3.75
CA ALA A 35 -1.09 -7.81 -4.97
C ALA A 35 -2.59 -7.99 -4.71
N GLU A 36 -2.96 -8.72 -3.66
CA GLU A 36 -4.36 -8.91 -3.27
C GLU A 36 -5.06 -7.57 -2.98
N ALA A 37 -4.42 -6.69 -2.20
CA ALA A 37 -4.98 -5.38 -1.87
C ALA A 37 -5.16 -4.51 -3.12
N LEU A 38 -4.18 -4.53 -4.04
CA LEU A 38 -4.22 -3.79 -5.29
C LEU A 38 -5.34 -4.28 -6.22
N ASP A 39 -5.50 -5.58 -6.36
CA ASP A 39 -6.55 -6.17 -7.19
C ASP A 39 -7.95 -5.84 -6.63
N LEU A 40 -8.13 -5.96 -5.31
CA LEU A 40 -9.36 -5.56 -4.64
C LEU A 40 -9.64 -4.06 -4.80
N LEU A 41 -8.61 -3.22 -4.67
CA LEU A 41 -8.75 -1.78 -4.86
C LEU A 41 -9.16 -1.45 -6.31
N LYS A 42 -8.47 -2.00 -7.30
CA LYS A 42 -8.78 -1.78 -8.73
C LYS A 42 -10.22 -2.20 -9.06
N ALA A 43 -10.67 -3.33 -8.54
CA ALA A 43 -12.01 -3.84 -8.78
C ALA A 43 -13.10 -2.98 -8.11
N ASN A 44 -12.79 -2.30 -7.02
CA ASN A 44 -13.79 -1.67 -6.16
C ASN A 44 -13.65 -0.15 -6.02
N LEU A 45 -12.61 0.47 -6.59
CA LEU A 45 -12.31 1.90 -6.40
C LEU A 45 -13.51 2.82 -6.76
N ALA A 46 -14.24 2.46 -7.83
CA ALA A 46 -15.42 3.22 -8.24
C ALA A 46 -16.59 3.13 -7.24
N GLN A 47 -16.62 2.11 -6.40
CA GLN A 47 -17.66 1.91 -5.38
C GLN A 47 -17.33 2.64 -4.07
N ILE A 48 -16.05 2.98 -3.85
CA ILE A 48 -15.61 3.77 -2.69
C ILE A 48 -15.81 5.24 -3.04
N THR A 49 -16.87 5.84 -2.55
CA THR A 49 -17.23 7.24 -2.87
C THR A 49 -16.60 8.26 -1.91
N ASP A 50 -16.30 7.88 -0.68
CA ASP A 50 -15.67 8.75 0.32
C ASP A 50 -14.14 8.83 0.10
N ASN A 51 -13.62 10.05 -0.05
CA ASN A 51 -12.18 10.25 -0.21
C ASN A 51 -11.37 9.83 1.03
N ALA A 52 -11.93 9.95 2.23
CA ALA A 52 -11.28 9.43 3.43
C ALA A 52 -11.14 7.91 3.41
N GLU A 53 -12.09 7.17 2.81
CA GLU A 53 -11.99 5.74 2.61
C GLU A 53 -11.00 5.38 1.50
N LYS A 54 -10.94 6.17 0.41
CA LYS A 54 -9.92 5.98 -0.63
C LYS A 54 -8.51 6.16 -0.06
N ALA A 55 -8.29 7.21 0.74
CA ALA A 55 -7.00 7.41 1.41
C ALA A 55 -6.61 6.19 2.25
N ARG A 56 -7.54 5.62 3.02
CA ARG A 56 -7.31 4.41 3.83
C ARG A 56 -7.03 3.16 3.00
N ALA A 57 -7.69 3.03 1.86
CA ALA A 57 -7.44 1.91 0.94
C ALA A 57 -6.04 1.97 0.35
N TYR A 58 -5.57 3.15 -0.05
CA TYR A 58 -4.19 3.33 -0.51
C TYR A 58 -3.16 3.25 0.63
N ASP A 59 -3.50 3.70 1.85
CA ASP A 59 -2.66 3.53 3.03
C ASP A 59 -2.41 2.05 3.34
N LYS A 60 -3.41 1.19 3.14
CA LYS A 60 -3.23 -0.26 3.25
C LYS A 60 -2.20 -0.80 2.24
N LEU A 61 -2.20 -0.31 1.01
CA LEU A 61 -1.16 -0.65 0.03
C LEU A 61 0.22 -0.17 0.49
N TYR A 62 0.30 1.06 0.99
CA TYR A 62 1.53 1.61 1.55
C TYR A 62 2.06 0.76 2.70
N GLU A 63 1.22 0.39 3.69
CA GLU A 63 1.61 -0.49 4.79
C GLU A 63 2.19 -1.82 4.32
N LEU A 64 1.54 -2.46 3.32
CA LEU A 64 1.98 -3.75 2.80
C LEU A 64 3.31 -3.64 2.04
N ALA A 65 3.50 -2.57 1.26
CA ALA A 65 4.78 -2.29 0.61
C ALA A 65 5.88 -2.03 1.66
N MET A 66 5.62 -1.20 2.67
CA MET A 66 6.56 -0.91 3.74
C MET A 66 6.92 -2.14 4.57
N LYS A 67 5.99 -3.08 4.75
CA LYS A 67 6.27 -4.36 5.42
C LYS A 67 7.36 -5.16 4.67
N LYS A 68 7.29 -5.21 3.34
CA LYS A 68 8.33 -5.86 2.51
C LYS A 68 9.66 -5.11 2.61
N VAL A 69 9.63 -3.78 2.48
CA VAL A 69 10.82 -2.92 2.61
C VAL A 69 11.53 -3.17 3.94
N THR A 70 10.79 -3.10 5.04
CA THR A 70 11.33 -3.30 6.39
C THR A 70 11.92 -4.70 6.58
N ALA A 71 11.27 -5.72 6.02
CA ALA A 71 11.76 -7.09 6.11
C ALA A 71 13.12 -7.26 5.41
N GLU A 72 13.28 -6.73 4.21
CA GLU A 72 14.54 -6.82 3.46
C GLU A 72 15.65 -5.95 4.07
N GLN A 73 15.31 -4.77 4.59
CA GLN A 73 16.27 -3.93 5.32
C GLN A 73 16.77 -4.63 6.59
N ALA A 74 15.91 -5.36 7.30
CA ALA A 74 16.32 -6.14 8.46
C ALA A 74 17.33 -7.23 8.09
N VAL A 75 17.13 -7.91 6.95
CA VAL A 75 18.10 -8.90 6.42
C VAL A 75 19.43 -8.24 6.07
N GLN A 76 19.40 -7.08 5.40
CA GLN A 76 20.62 -6.32 5.08
C GLN A 76 21.40 -5.95 6.34
N LEU A 77 20.71 -5.40 7.35
CA LEU A 77 21.32 -5.02 8.63
C LEU A 77 21.91 -6.22 9.38
N GLU A 78 21.21 -7.36 9.38
CA GLU A 78 21.72 -8.59 9.98
C GLU A 78 23.00 -9.06 9.27
N ASN A 79 23.03 -9.03 7.94
CA ASN A 79 24.19 -9.41 7.15
C ASN A 79 25.40 -8.48 7.43
N GLU A 80 25.17 -7.17 7.50
CA GLU A 80 26.22 -6.21 7.85
C GLU A 80 26.77 -6.45 9.26
N THR A 81 25.89 -6.72 10.21
CA THR A 81 26.28 -7.03 11.59
C THR A 81 27.10 -8.31 11.66
N ASN A 82 26.67 -9.37 10.96
CA ASN A 82 27.41 -10.62 10.91
C ASN A 82 28.82 -10.43 10.31
N LYS A 83 28.91 -9.66 9.21
CA LYS A 83 30.20 -9.31 8.60
C LYS A 83 31.15 -8.58 9.57
N GLN A 84 30.62 -7.60 10.32
CA GLN A 84 31.40 -6.86 11.32
C GLN A 84 31.88 -7.76 12.48
N MET A 85 31.09 -8.77 12.84
CA MET A 85 31.40 -9.74 13.89
C MET A 85 32.25 -10.93 13.41
N GLY A 86 32.67 -10.95 12.13
CA GLY A 86 33.43 -12.07 11.53
C GLY A 86 32.65 -13.38 11.49
N LYS A 87 31.32 -13.33 11.45
CA LYS A 87 30.46 -14.51 11.36
C LYS A 87 30.13 -14.81 9.89
N ASP A 88 30.23 -16.09 9.54
CA ASP A 88 29.73 -16.60 8.26
C ASP A 88 28.21 -16.78 8.30
N GLY A 89 27.55 -16.72 7.15
CA GLY A 89 26.12 -17.04 7.03
C GLY A 89 25.23 -15.86 6.68
N ASN A 90 25.61 -15.10 5.65
CA ASN A 90 24.73 -14.07 5.10
C ASN A 90 23.44 -14.68 4.53
N LYS A 91 22.32 -14.06 4.85
CA LYS A 91 21.01 -14.40 4.29
C LYS A 91 20.86 -13.75 2.90
N PRO A 92 20.18 -14.42 1.94
CA PRO A 92 19.90 -13.79 0.67
C PRO A 92 18.95 -12.59 0.86
N VAL A 93 19.27 -11.46 0.22
CA VAL A 93 18.42 -10.28 0.14
C VAL A 93 17.66 -10.33 -1.18
N ASP A 94 16.36 -10.15 -1.14
CA ASP A 94 15.54 -9.98 -2.34
C ASP A 94 15.60 -8.51 -2.81
N GLU A 95 16.71 -8.14 -3.46
CA GLU A 95 16.93 -6.77 -3.93
C GLU A 95 15.86 -6.32 -4.91
N LYS A 96 15.46 -7.19 -5.83
CA LYS A 96 14.39 -6.88 -6.78
C LYS A 96 13.08 -6.57 -6.05
N GLY A 97 12.65 -7.45 -5.15
CA GLY A 97 11.44 -7.26 -4.37
C GLY A 97 11.52 -6.04 -3.44
N LEU A 98 12.70 -5.72 -2.90
CA LEU A 98 12.92 -4.49 -2.13
C LEU A 98 12.66 -3.25 -2.98
N TYR A 99 13.29 -3.15 -4.16
CA TYR A 99 13.14 -1.96 -5.01
C TYR A 99 11.74 -1.82 -5.59
N GLU A 100 11.08 -2.92 -5.95
CA GLU A 100 9.67 -2.92 -6.33
C GLU A 100 8.78 -2.42 -5.19
N ALA A 101 8.99 -2.89 -3.97
CA ALA A 101 8.22 -2.46 -2.81
C ALA A 101 8.46 -0.99 -2.47
N VAL A 102 9.68 -0.48 -2.63
CA VAL A 102 9.97 0.96 -2.47
C VAL A 102 9.17 1.78 -3.48
N GLY A 103 9.19 1.43 -4.77
CA GLY A 103 8.37 2.10 -5.80
C GLY A 103 6.87 2.07 -5.46
N GLN A 104 6.36 0.89 -5.08
CA GLN A 104 4.97 0.70 -4.65
C GLN A 104 4.59 1.57 -3.46
N ALA A 105 5.51 1.75 -2.48
CA ALA A 105 5.29 2.62 -1.34
C ALA A 105 5.16 4.09 -1.75
N PHE A 106 6.02 4.57 -2.68
CA PHE A 106 5.92 5.93 -3.21
C PHE A 106 4.62 6.16 -3.97
N ASP A 107 4.22 5.24 -4.85
CA ASP A 107 2.98 5.35 -5.63
C ASP A 107 1.75 5.36 -4.71
N ALA A 108 1.70 4.45 -3.74
CA ALA A 108 0.60 4.38 -2.79
C ALA A 108 0.53 5.66 -1.92
N ALA A 109 1.66 6.16 -1.43
CA ALA A 109 1.71 7.36 -0.61
C ALA A 109 1.25 8.62 -1.36
N ALA A 110 1.57 8.74 -2.65
CA ALA A 110 1.09 9.84 -3.48
C ALA A 110 -0.45 9.86 -3.59
N GLU A 111 -1.05 8.69 -3.75
CA GLU A 111 -2.52 8.58 -3.78
C GLU A 111 -3.15 8.80 -2.38
N VAL A 112 -2.49 8.36 -1.29
CA VAL A 112 -2.91 8.68 0.08
C VAL A 112 -2.95 10.19 0.25
N GLU A 113 -1.87 10.91 -0.05
CA GLU A 113 -1.78 12.36 0.10
C GLU A 113 -2.86 13.07 -0.71
N LYS A 114 -3.07 12.65 -1.95
CA LYS A 114 -4.10 13.20 -2.83
C LYS A 114 -5.50 13.09 -2.21
N TYR A 115 -5.91 11.91 -1.78
CA TYR A 115 -7.27 11.70 -1.25
C TYR A 115 -7.44 12.22 0.17
N ASP A 116 -6.40 12.19 1.00
CA ASP A 116 -6.44 12.69 2.38
C ASP A 116 -6.61 14.21 2.44
N ASN A 117 -6.16 14.93 1.40
CA ASN A 117 -6.34 16.36 1.25
C ASN A 117 -7.64 16.76 0.52
N MET A 118 -8.50 15.79 0.15
CA MET A 118 -9.81 16.04 -0.44
C MET A 118 -10.92 16.05 0.61
N PRO A 119 -12.05 16.75 0.34
CA PRO A 119 -13.22 16.69 1.22
C PRO A 119 -13.74 15.24 1.33
N ASN A 120 -14.02 14.79 2.55
CA ASN A 120 -14.69 13.52 2.80
C ASN A 120 -16.20 13.61 2.47
N ALA A 121 -16.96 12.52 2.65
CA ALA A 121 -18.40 12.46 2.40
C ALA A 121 -19.23 13.52 3.17
N LYS A 122 -18.66 14.12 4.23
CA LYS A 122 -19.28 15.21 4.99
C LYS A 122 -18.82 16.62 4.54
N GLY A 123 -18.10 16.70 3.41
CA GLY A 123 -17.56 17.96 2.88
C GLY A 123 -16.40 18.56 3.69
N LYS A 124 -15.76 17.79 4.57
CA LYS A 124 -14.67 18.26 5.45
C LYS A 124 -13.34 17.70 5.03
N VAL A 125 -12.31 18.53 4.94
CA VAL A 125 -10.93 18.13 4.80
C VAL A 125 -10.35 17.88 6.19
N LYS A 126 -9.88 16.66 6.45
CA LYS A 126 -9.29 16.26 7.74
C LYS A 126 -8.11 15.30 7.47
N PRO A 127 -6.93 15.84 7.13
CA PRO A 127 -5.75 15.02 6.88
C PRO A 127 -5.38 14.17 8.10
N ARG A 128 -5.05 12.89 7.83
CA ARG A 128 -4.68 11.90 8.85
C ARG A 128 -3.24 11.40 8.67
N TYR A 129 -2.72 11.48 7.45
CA TYR A 129 -1.44 10.87 7.06
C TYR A 129 -0.34 11.91 6.88
N THR A 130 -0.25 12.87 7.80
CA THR A 130 0.69 14.00 7.72
C THR A 130 2.16 13.61 7.75
N ASN A 131 2.51 12.40 8.24
CA ASN A 131 3.89 11.94 8.38
C ASN A 131 4.37 11.05 7.21
N ILE A 132 3.52 10.80 6.22
CA ILE A 132 3.86 9.84 5.15
C ILE A 132 5.04 10.34 4.30
N ALA A 133 5.12 11.65 4.06
CA ALA A 133 6.22 12.27 3.33
C ALA A 133 7.56 12.11 4.07
N ASP A 134 7.58 12.28 5.39
CA ASP A 134 8.80 12.11 6.20
C ASP A 134 9.29 10.67 6.19
N GLN A 135 8.36 9.72 6.23
CA GLN A 135 8.70 8.29 6.13
C GLN A 135 9.31 7.95 4.76
N LEU A 136 8.75 8.48 3.67
CA LEU A 136 9.29 8.30 2.32
C LEU A 136 10.66 8.95 2.14
N TYR A 137 10.93 10.04 2.82
CA TYR A 137 12.23 10.72 2.72
C TYR A 137 13.39 9.78 3.05
N THR A 138 13.21 8.89 4.03
CA THR A 138 14.21 7.89 4.43
C THR A 138 14.49 6.84 3.35
N LEU A 139 13.56 6.63 2.40
CA LEU A 139 13.66 5.64 1.33
C LEU A 139 14.24 6.19 0.02
N ARG A 140 14.53 7.50 -0.07
CA ARG A 140 15.01 8.13 -1.31
C ARG A 140 16.26 7.46 -1.89
N GLY A 141 17.20 7.08 -1.04
CA GLY A 141 18.41 6.37 -1.46
C GLY A 141 18.10 5.04 -2.13
N GLN A 142 17.16 4.29 -1.58
CA GLN A 142 16.73 3.00 -2.14
C GLN A 142 15.93 3.16 -3.44
N LEU A 143 15.13 4.22 -3.57
CA LEU A 143 14.44 4.52 -4.81
C LEU A 143 15.44 4.81 -5.96
N ILE A 144 16.50 5.58 -5.67
CA ILE A 144 17.58 5.86 -6.63
C ILE A 144 18.31 4.56 -7.00
N ASN A 145 18.68 3.75 -6.01
CA ASN A 145 19.35 2.47 -6.24
C ASN A 145 18.48 1.53 -7.07
N GLY A 146 17.17 1.50 -6.84
CA GLY A 146 16.22 0.76 -7.67
C GLY A 146 16.21 1.24 -9.12
N GLY A 147 16.22 2.55 -9.35
CA GLY A 147 16.34 3.11 -10.70
C GLY A 147 17.62 2.67 -11.43
N ILE A 148 18.74 2.56 -10.72
CA ILE A 148 20.00 2.04 -11.26
C ILE A 148 19.93 0.54 -11.52
N TYR A 149 19.31 -0.22 -10.63
CA TYR A 149 19.17 -1.68 -10.73
C TYR A 149 18.41 -2.12 -12.00
N TYR A 150 17.45 -1.31 -12.48
CA TYR A 150 16.63 -1.62 -13.67
C TYR A 150 17.16 -1.02 -14.97
N GLN A 151 18.33 -0.36 -14.97
CA GLN A 151 19.01 0.11 -16.19
C GLN A 151 19.91 -0.96 -16.79
#